data_5a0e6c08a42fb638897e227d3152e5d7
#
_entry.id   5a0e6c08a42fb638897e227d3152e5d7
#
_cell.length_a   1.000
_cell.length_b   1.000
_cell.length_c   1.000
_cell.angle_alpha   90.00
_cell.angle_beta   90.00
_cell.angle_gamma   90.00
#
_symmetry.space_group_name_H-M   'P 1'
#
loop_
_entity.id
_entity.type
_entity.pdbx_description
1 polymer ?
#
loop_
_entity_poly.entity_id
_entity_poly.type
_entity_poly.pdbx_seq_one_letter_code
_entity_poly.pdbx_strand_id
1 'polypeptide(L)'
;MKLLQLQYFCTACKYNNITRASEELHISQPSISNAIKELEAEFGVILFKRLKKGFTLTREGETLLRHAQELLQHAERITKIMTDRGPENNSIRIGIQIGRAHV
;
A
#
# COMPACT_ATOMS: atom_id res chain seq x y z
N MET A 1 -11.06 -1.79 -4.71
CA MET A 1 -9.84 -1.28 -4.05
C MET A 1 -9.61 -2.05 -2.78
N LYS A 2 -8.42 -2.59 -2.62
CA LYS A 2 -8.06 -3.35 -1.43
C LYS A 2 -6.96 -2.63 -0.68
N LEU A 3 -6.95 -2.78 0.64
CA LEU A 3 -5.92 -2.14 1.44
C LEU A 3 -4.52 -2.59 1.01
N LEU A 4 -4.38 -3.85 0.64
CA LEU A 4 -3.08 -4.34 0.20
C LEU A 4 -2.61 -3.63 -1.07
N GLN A 5 -3.53 -3.36 -2.00
CA GLN A 5 -3.18 -2.60 -3.20
C GLN A 5 -2.71 -1.20 -2.84
N LEU A 6 -3.37 -0.57 -1.88
CA LEU A 6 -2.96 0.76 -1.45
C LEU A 6 -1.59 0.72 -0.79
N GLN A 7 -1.30 -0.32 -0.04
CA GLN A 7 0.00 -0.45 0.57
C GLN A 7 1.09 -0.60 -0.48
N TYR A 8 0.85 -1.43 -1.48
CA TYR A 8 1.83 -1.59 -2.56
C TYR A 8 2.04 -0.27 -3.28
N PHE A 9 0.96 0.45 -3.55
CA PHE A 9 1.04 1.73 -4.21
C PHE A 9 1.85 2.73 -3.38
N CYS A 10 1.56 2.84 -2.09
CA CYS A 10 2.25 3.78 -1.23
C CYS A 10 3.73 3.43 -1.10
N THR A 11 4.07 2.15 -1.01
CA THR A 11 5.47 1.76 -0.91
C THR A 11 6.22 2.08 -2.20
N ALA A 12 5.58 1.85 -3.35
CA ALA A 12 6.19 2.23 -4.62
C ALA A 12 6.45 3.73 -4.67
N CYS A 13 5.51 4.53 -4.17
CA CYS A 13 5.68 5.98 -4.12
C CYS A 13 6.81 6.38 -3.18
N LYS A 14 6.91 5.71 -2.04
CA LYS A 14 7.94 6.03 -1.07
C LYS A 14 9.33 5.92 -1.67
N TYR A 15 9.58 4.88 -2.45
CA TYR A 15 10.88 4.67 -3.05
C TYR A 15 11.00 5.23 -4.46
N ASN A 16 9.88 5.65 -5.02
CA ASN A 16 9.82 6.09 -6.41
C ASN A 16 10.45 5.03 -7.32
N ASN A 17 10.26 3.78 -6.98
CA ASN A 17 10.95 2.68 -7.64
C ASN A 17 10.25 1.38 -7.28
N ILE A 18 9.76 0.68 -8.29
CA ILE A 18 9.03 -0.57 -8.05
C ILE A 18 9.95 -1.69 -7.59
N THR A 19 11.17 -1.72 -8.09
CA THR A 19 12.12 -2.73 -7.66
C THR A 19 12.42 -2.61 -6.17
N ARG A 20 12.69 -1.38 -5.70
CA ARG A 20 12.96 -1.18 -4.29
C ARG A 20 11.73 -1.52 -3.45
N ALA A 21 10.56 -1.16 -3.93
CA ALA A 21 9.34 -1.48 -3.20
C ALA A 21 9.15 -2.99 -3.09
N SER A 22 9.43 -3.73 -4.16
CA SER A 22 9.28 -5.17 -4.12
C SER A 22 10.25 -5.81 -3.14
N GLU A 23 11.46 -5.27 -3.05
CA GLU A 23 12.43 -5.76 -2.08
C GLU A 23 11.97 -5.50 -0.66
N GLU A 24 11.46 -4.30 -0.42
CA GLU A 24 10.99 -3.93 0.90
C GLU A 24 9.83 -4.82 1.34
N LEU A 25 8.94 -5.12 0.42
CA LEU A 25 7.73 -5.87 0.74
C LEU A 25 7.92 -7.38 0.58
N HIS A 26 9.07 -7.81 0.06
CA HIS A 26 9.36 -9.23 -0.16
C HIS A 26 8.34 -9.88 -1.09
N ILE A 27 8.00 -9.16 -2.17
CA ILE A 27 7.09 -9.68 -3.18
C ILE A 27 7.67 -9.40 -4.55
N SER A 28 7.07 -9.97 -5.58
CA SER A 28 7.57 -9.79 -6.94
C SER A 28 7.20 -8.41 -7.47
N GLN A 29 7.99 -7.91 -8.40
CA GLN A 29 7.67 -6.64 -9.06
C GLN A 29 6.34 -6.69 -9.78
N PRO A 30 6.01 -7.78 -10.50
CA PRO A 30 4.68 -7.84 -11.13
C PRO A 30 3.53 -7.72 -10.15
N SER A 31 3.70 -8.20 -8.92
CA SER A 31 2.64 -8.06 -7.93
C SER A 31 2.31 -6.59 -7.68
N ILE A 32 3.34 -5.77 -7.56
CA ILE A 32 3.14 -4.34 -7.35
C ILE A 32 2.58 -3.69 -8.60
N SER A 33 3.17 -3.98 -9.76
CA SER A 33 2.72 -3.40 -11.01
C SER A 33 1.27 -3.72 -11.31
N ASN A 34 0.88 -4.97 -11.05
CA ASN A 34 -0.50 -5.38 -11.30
C ASN A 34 -1.46 -4.70 -10.34
N ALA A 35 -1.07 -4.56 -9.08
CA ALA A 35 -1.92 -3.88 -8.11
C ALA A 35 -2.17 -2.43 -8.55
N ILE A 36 -1.13 -1.76 -9.02
CA ILE A 36 -1.28 -0.38 -9.48
C ILE A 36 -2.17 -0.31 -10.70
N LYS A 37 -1.98 -1.23 -11.65
CA LYS A 37 -2.81 -1.25 -12.84
C LYS A 37 -4.27 -1.54 -12.50
N GLU A 38 -4.50 -2.38 -11.52
CA GLU A 38 -5.86 -2.66 -11.10
C GLU A 38 -6.52 -1.43 -10.49
N LEU A 39 -5.77 -0.67 -9.71
CA LEU A 39 -6.29 0.59 -9.17
C LEU A 39 -6.59 1.58 -10.29
N GLU A 40 -5.69 1.67 -11.26
CA GLU A 40 -5.90 2.56 -12.39
C GLU A 40 -7.14 2.17 -13.18
N ALA A 41 -7.33 0.88 -13.38
CA ALA A 41 -8.49 0.41 -14.11
C ALA A 41 -9.78 0.65 -13.34
N GLU A 42 -9.73 0.44 -12.05
CA GLU A 42 -10.92 0.60 -11.22
C GLU A 42 -11.41 2.04 -11.24
N PHE A 43 -10.49 2.99 -11.15
CA PHE A 43 -10.86 4.40 -11.06
C PHE A 43 -10.84 5.11 -12.41
N GLY A 44 -10.36 4.43 -13.45
CA GLY A 44 -10.31 5.04 -14.78
C GLY A 44 -9.33 6.18 -14.86
N VAL A 45 -8.22 6.09 -14.15
CA VAL A 45 -7.22 7.16 -14.14
C VAL A 45 -5.84 6.56 -14.29
N ILE A 46 -4.88 7.41 -14.64
CA ILE A 46 -3.47 7.05 -14.65
C ILE A 46 -2.87 7.59 -13.35
N LEU A 47 -2.19 6.75 -12.63
CA LEU A 47 -1.59 7.15 -11.36
C LEU A 47 -0.10 7.43 -11.51
N PHE A 48 0.60 6.67 -12.34
CA PHE A 48 2.03 6.85 -12.56
C PHE A 48 2.32 7.17 -14.01
N LYS A 49 3.23 8.10 -14.22
CA LYS A 49 3.80 8.35 -15.54
C LYS A 49 5.23 7.85 -15.52
N ARG A 50 5.59 7.04 -16.52
CA ARG A 50 6.94 6.50 -16.57
C ARG A 50 7.91 7.56 -17.04
N LEU A 51 9.08 7.56 -16.43
CA LEU A 51 10.20 8.39 -16.83
C LEU A 51 11.34 7.48 -17.23
N LYS A 52 12.41 8.05 -17.74
CA LYS A 52 13.59 7.27 -18.07
C LYS A 52 14.13 6.57 -16.83
N LYS A 53 14.08 7.25 -15.70
CA LYS A 53 14.45 6.66 -14.44
C LYS A 53 13.27 6.78 -13.51
N GLY A 54 12.70 5.63 -13.13
CA GLY A 54 11.59 5.62 -12.20
C GLY A 54 10.30 6.11 -12.82
N PHE A 55 9.53 6.84 -12.04
CA PHE A 55 8.24 7.34 -12.48
C PHE A 55 7.90 8.60 -11.68
N THR A 56 6.88 9.30 -12.14
CA THR A 56 6.34 10.42 -11.39
C THR A 56 4.84 10.22 -11.25
N LEU A 57 4.27 10.78 -10.20
CA LEU A 57 2.84 10.67 -9.97
C LEU A 57 2.08 11.69 -10.82
N THR A 58 0.92 11.26 -11.30
CA THR A 58 -0.02 12.21 -11.87
C THR A 58 -0.70 12.96 -10.73
N ARG A 59 -1.54 13.93 -11.06
CA ARG A 59 -2.33 14.62 -10.06
C ARG A 59 -3.23 13.62 -9.32
N GLU A 60 -3.84 12.70 -10.08
CA GLU A 60 -4.67 11.67 -9.49
C GLU A 60 -3.85 10.76 -8.58
N GLY A 61 -2.62 10.46 -8.98
CA GLY A 61 -1.74 9.67 -8.14
C GLY A 61 -1.40 10.35 -6.85
N GLU A 62 -1.17 11.67 -6.89
CA GLU A 62 -0.90 12.42 -5.67
C GLU A 62 -2.10 12.44 -4.75
N THR A 63 -3.28 12.61 -5.32
CA THR A 63 -4.50 12.59 -4.53
C THR A 63 -4.70 11.24 -3.86
N LEU A 64 -4.53 10.17 -4.62
CA LEU A 64 -4.68 8.85 -4.05
C LEU A 64 -3.64 8.59 -2.97
N LEU A 65 -2.40 9.00 -3.19
CA LEU A 65 -1.35 8.79 -2.20
C LEU A 65 -1.70 9.44 -0.87
N ARG A 66 -2.18 10.68 -0.90
CA ARG A 66 -2.53 11.37 0.34
C ARG A 66 -3.61 10.63 1.10
N HIS A 67 -4.67 10.26 0.40
CA HIS A 67 -5.77 9.58 1.06
C HIS A 67 -5.41 8.16 1.48
N ALA A 68 -4.61 7.47 0.66
CA ALA A 68 -4.18 6.12 1.00
C ALA A 68 -3.31 6.12 2.25
N GLN A 69 -2.44 7.11 2.39
CA GLN A 69 -1.61 7.20 3.58
C GLN A 69 -2.46 7.38 4.84
N GLU A 70 -3.47 8.22 4.75
CA GLU A 70 -4.37 8.43 5.88
C GLU A 70 -5.13 7.16 6.22
N LEU A 71 -5.61 6.47 5.19
CA LEU A 71 -6.37 5.25 5.41
C LEU A 71 -5.50 4.16 6.05
N LEU A 72 -4.30 3.99 5.54
CA LEU A 72 -3.39 2.97 6.09
C LEU A 72 -2.98 3.29 7.51
N GLN A 73 -2.75 4.56 7.82
CA GLN A 73 -2.44 4.96 9.18
C GLN A 73 -3.61 4.66 10.12
N HIS A 74 -4.81 4.92 9.65
CA HIS A 74 -5.98 4.64 10.45
C HIS A 74 -6.14 3.14 10.70
N ALA A 75 -5.89 2.34 9.68
CA ALA A 75 -5.96 0.89 9.83
C ALA A 75 -4.94 0.40 10.85
N GLU A 76 -3.73 0.94 10.81
CA GLU A 76 -2.72 0.58 11.80
C GLU A 76 -3.14 0.99 13.21
N ARG A 77 -3.76 2.13 13.32
CA ARG A 77 -4.24 2.61 14.62
C ARG A 77 -5.30 1.70 15.18
N ILE A 78 -6.19 1.21 14.32
CA ILE A 78 -7.21 0.27 14.77
C ILE A 78 -6.56 -1.00 15.31
N THR A 79 -5.60 -1.53 14.58
CA THR A 79 -4.89 -2.73 15.02
C THR A 79 -4.24 -2.49 16.37
N LYS A 80 -3.58 -1.35 16.54
CA LYS A 80 -2.90 -1.05 17.78
C LYS A 80 -3.88 -0.91 18.93
N ILE A 81 -4.98 -0.21 18.71
CA ILE A 81 -5.99 -0.06 19.76
C ILE A 81 -6.52 -1.42 20.19
N MET A 82 -6.80 -2.27 19.23
CA MET A 82 -7.39 -3.56 19.55
C MET A 82 -6.40 -4.49 20.23
N THR A 83 -5.13 -4.41 19.88
CA THR A 83 -4.13 -5.28 20.49
C THR A 83 -3.67 -4.79 21.84
N ASP A 84 -3.90 -3.52 22.16
CA ASP A 84 -3.47 -2.97 23.45
C ASP A 84 -4.54 -3.04 24.53
N ARG A 85 -5.66 -3.71 24.26
CA ARG A 85 -6.77 -3.64 25.18
C ARG A 85 -6.64 -4.53 26.38
N GLY A 86 -5.77 -5.50 26.37
CA GLY A 86 -5.59 -6.37 27.51
C GLY A 86 -4.64 -7.48 27.19
N PRO A 87 -4.23 -8.20 28.19
CA PRO A 87 -3.19 -9.23 28.00
C PRO A 87 -3.60 -10.32 27.04
N GLU A 88 -4.85 -10.72 27.04
CA GLU A 88 -5.24 -11.80 26.17
C GLU A 88 -5.40 -11.36 24.75
N ASN A 89 -5.35 -10.11 24.50
CA ASN A 89 -5.54 -9.65 23.13
C ASN A 89 -4.38 -9.93 22.23
N ASN A 90 -3.31 -10.42 22.78
CA ASN A 90 -2.15 -10.67 21.96
C ASN A 90 -2.40 -11.65 20.86
N SER A 91 -3.32 -12.54 21.05
CA SER A 91 -3.53 -13.56 20.05
C SER A 91 -4.42 -13.09 18.94
N ILE A 92 -4.93 -11.90 19.03
CA ILE A 92 -5.89 -11.47 18.07
C ILE A 92 -5.37 -10.64 16.96
N ARG A 93 -4.16 -10.28 16.97
CA ARG A 93 -3.65 -9.38 16.00
C ARG A 93 -3.60 -9.92 14.62
N ILE A 94 -4.13 -11.06 14.40
CA ILE A 94 -4.14 -11.55 13.11
C ILE A 94 -5.14 -10.88 12.23
N GLY A 95 -6.04 -10.16 12.74
CA GLY A 95 -7.14 -9.68 11.95
C GLY A 95 -6.76 -8.83 10.78
N ILE A 96 -5.88 -7.90 10.98
CA ILE A 96 -5.51 -6.99 9.93
C ILE A 96 -4.05 -7.04 9.73
N GLN A 97 -3.66 -7.57 8.61
CA GLN A 97 -2.27 -7.76 8.34
C GLN A 97 -1.80 -6.83 7.28
N ILE A 98 -2.18 -5.61 7.37
CA ILE A 98 -1.93 -4.69 6.30
C ILE A 98 -0.50 -4.53 6.01
N GLY A 99 0.36 -4.51 6.71
CA GLY A 99 1.70 -4.35 6.36
C GLY A 99 2.42 -5.60 6.06
N ARG A 100 1.73 -6.73 6.10
CA ARG A 100 2.41 -7.91 5.99
C ARG A 100 1.87 -8.68 4.96
N ALA A 101 2.33 -8.56 3.89
CA ALA A 101 1.82 -9.28 2.82
C ALA A 101 1.78 -10.71 3.04
N HIS A 102 2.28 -11.12 4.05
CA HIS A 102 2.33 -12.43 4.23
C HIS A 102 1.14 -13.07 4.41
N VAL A 103 0.53 -12.64 4.57
CA VAL A 103 -0.36 -13.42 4.86
C VAL A 103 -0.72 -14.16 4.31
#